data_67df739c165fa28a9daf715269c7672a
#
_entry.id   67df739c165fa28a9daf715269c7672a
#
_cell.length_a   1.000
_cell.length_b   1.000
_cell.length_c   1.000
_cell.angle_alpha   90.00
_cell.angle_beta   90.00
_cell.angle_gamma   90.00
#
_symmetry.space_group_name_H-M   'P 1'
#
loop_
_entity.id
_entity.type
_entity.pdbx_description
1 polymer ?
#
loop_
_entity_poly.entity_id
_entity_poly.type
_entity_poly.pdbx_seq_one_letter_code
_entity_poly.pdbx_strand_id
1 'polypeptide(L)'
;MNAVLPDQGPGEFGPAPGDSAPGGRRGDTRARIQQVALELFAEQGYERTSLREIAERLGVTKAALYYHFKSKEDIVRSFTEDYFARMDALIAWGRDQPPSARSGHELLDRYISIVMEGSEVFRFLERNQASLHGSEDGKRRFEQFRPRVNALIEIITGPDAPPRSHVRAAAALFAASTSWMFFTRDESGEADPAPKIDRDELRKIVLELTDDLINDAPRT
;
A
#
# COMPACT_ATOMS: atom_id res chain seq x y z
N MET A 1 -24.11 -74.44 18.14
CA MET A 1 -24.71 -73.37 17.34
C MET A 1 -24.05 -72.08 17.77
N ASN A 2 -22.95 -71.77 17.09
CA ASN A 2 -22.18 -70.54 17.34
C ASN A 2 -22.66 -69.42 16.41
N ALA A 3 -23.19 -68.38 16.98
CA ALA A 3 -23.52 -67.14 16.25
C ALA A 3 -22.26 -66.25 16.16
N VAL A 4 -21.80 -66.05 14.94
CA VAL A 4 -20.70 -65.11 14.62
C VAL A 4 -21.26 -63.71 14.56
N LEU A 5 -20.72 -62.77 15.37
CA LEU A 5 -20.96 -61.35 15.30
C LEU A 5 -20.13 -60.73 14.16
N PRO A 6 -20.63 -59.77 13.40
CA PRO A 6 -19.85 -59.10 12.35
C PRO A 6 -18.89 -58.06 12.95
N ASP A 7 -17.69 -58.10 12.43
CA ASP A 7 -16.57 -57.14 12.64
C ASP A 7 -16.98 -55.73 12.21
N GLN A 8 -16.90 -54.74 13.13
CA GLN A 8 -17.00 -53.30 12.84
C GLN A 8 -15.59 -52.77 12.63
N GLY A 9 -15.22 -52.57 11.37
CA GLY A 9 -13.98 -51.89 10.97
C GLY A 9 -13.85 -50.46 11.55
N PRO A 10 -12.62 -49.93 11.64
CA PRO A 10 -12.35 -48.64 12.29
C PRO A 10 -12.97 -47.47 11.50
N GLY A 11 -13.80 -46.67 12.19
CA GLY A 11 -14.40 -45.46 11.67
C GLY A 11 -13.33 -44.46 11.23
N GLU A 12 -13.45 -43.98 10.00
CA GLU A 12 -12.70 -42.84 9.48
C GLU A 12 -13.01 -41.58 10.29
N PHE A 13 -12.06 -41.13 11.07
CA PHE A 13 -12.04 -39.81 11.62
C PHE A 13 -11.77 -38.82 10.47
N GLY A 14 -12.81 -38.12 9.99
CA GLY A 14 -12.68 -36.97 9.13
C GLY A 14 -11.86 -35.89 9.82
N PRO A 15 -11.08 -35.07 9.07
CA PRO A 15 -10.27 -34.02 9.67
C PRO A 15 -11.15 -33.03 10.39
N ALA A 16 -10.78 -32.66 11.62
CA ALA A 16 -11.38 -31.62 12.42
C ALA A 16 -11.32 -30.28 11.65
N PRO A 17 -12.34 -29.39 11.77
CA PRO A 17 -12.28 -28.07 11.16
C PRO A 17 -11.11 -27.30 11.76
N GLY A 18 -10.13 -26.97 10.90
CA GLY A 18 -8.91 -26.30 11.29
C GLY A 18 -9.18 -24.98 12.02
N ASP A 19 -8.58 -24.84 13.18
CA ASP A 19 -8.42 -23.63 13.96
C ASP A 19 -7.65 -22.58 13.10
N SER A 20 -8.41 -21.77 12.37
CA SER A 20 -7.88 -20.57 11.73
C SER A 20 -7.73 -19.52 12.81
N ALA A 21 -6.50 -19.12 13.12
CA ALA A 21 -6.16 -18.14 14.13
C ALA A 21 -7.02 -16.86 14.01
N PRO A 22 -7.54 -16.29 15.12
CA PRO A 22 -8.48 -15.17 15.11
C PRO A 22 -7.91 -13.87 14.55
N GLY A 23 -6.60 -13.75 14.34
CA GLY A 23 -5.94 -12.57 13.76
C GLY A 23 -6.09 -12.45 12.24
N GLY A 24 -6.10 -13.56 11.49
CA GLY A 24 -6.18 -13.53 10.02
C GLY A 24 -7.53 -13.01 9.50
N ARG A 25 -8.64 -13.44 10.09
CA ARG A 25 -9.99 -13.00 9.66
C ARG A 25 -10.27 -11.52 9.94
N ARG A 26 -9.71 -10.95 11.01
CA ARG A 26 -9.91 -9.52 11.35
C ARG A 26 -9.15 -8.60 10.39
N GLY A 27 -7.90 -8.94 10.05
CA GLY A 27 -7.11 -8.19 9.08
C GLY A 27 -7.73 -8.25 7.68
N ASP A 28 -8.20 -9.42 7.26
CA ASP A 28 -8.86 -9.61 5.97
C ASP A 28 -10.17 -8.80 5.87
N THR A 29 -11.00 -8.78 6.91
CA THR A 29 -12.25 -8.00 6.93
C THR A 29 -11.97 -6.50 6.89
N ARG A 30 -10.96 -6.01 7.63
CA ARG A 30 -10.56 -4.60 7.62
C ARG A 30 -10.11 -4.17 6.22
N ALA A 31 -9.23 -4.95 5.58
CA ALA A 31 -8.74 -4.69 4.22
C ALA A 31 -9.88 -4.69 3.19
N ARG A 32 -10.83 -5.64 3.29
CA ARG A 32 -12.00 -5.67 2.41
C ARG A 32 -12.92 -4.46 2.59
N ILE A 33 -13.10 -3.96 3.83
CA ILE A 33 -13.86 -2.72 4.08
C ILE A 33 -13.16 -1.54 3.41
N GLN A 34 -11.82 -1.44 3.54
CA GLN A 34 -11.02 -0.38 2.92
C GLN A 34 -11.16 -0.42 1.39
N GLN A 35 -11.03 -1.59 0.78
CA GLN A 35 -11.14 -1.77 -0.66
C GLN A 35 -12.51 -1.32 -1.18
N VAL A 36 -13.61 -1.82 -0.60
CA VAL A 36 -14.97 -1.46 -1.02
C VAL A 36 -15.29 0.02 -0.76
N ALA A 37 -14.73 0.57 0.33
CA ALA A 37 -14.88 2.00 0.60
C ALA A 37 -14.20 2.85 -0.49
N LEU A 38 -12.98 2.49 -0.90
CA LEU A 38 -12.24 3.19 -1.95
C LEU A 38 -12.97 3.13 -3.29
N GLU A 39 -13.50 1.95 -3.66
CA GLU A 39 -14.31 1.75 -4.87
C GLU A 39 -15.55 2.67 -4.86
N LEU A 40 -16.32 2.68 -3.76
CA LEU A 40 -17.50 3.54 -3.63
C LEU A 40 -17.16 5.02 -3.61
N PHE A 41 -16.03 5.40 -3.00
CA PHE A 41 -15.55 6.79 -3.04
C PHE A 41 -15.17 7.21 -4.46
N ALA A 42 -14.62 6.31 -5.27
CA ALA A 42 -14.31 6.56 -6.68
C ALA A 42 -15.58 6.63 -7.55
N GLU A 43 -16.52 5.70 -7.36
CA GLU A 43 -17.77 5.59 -8.15
C GLU A 43 -18.72 6.77 -7.94
N GLN A 44 -18.97 7.15 -6.69
CA GLN A 44 -20.03 8.11 -6.34
C GLN A 44 -19.56 9.33 -5.55
N GLY A 45 -18.28 9.37 -5.18
CA GLY A 45 -17.67 10.45 -4.40
C GLY A 45 -17.73 10.23 -2.89
N TYR A 46 -16.74 10.80 -2.18
CA TYR A 46 -16.58 10.65 -0.73
C TYR A 46 -17.81 11.15 0.05
N GLU A 47 -18.31 12.35 -0.28
CA GLU A 47 -19.42 12.96 0.47
C GLU A 47 -20.72 12.15 0.39
N ARG A 48 -21.00 11.57 -0.78
CA ARG A 48 -22.22 10.81 -1.04
C ARG A 48 -22.18 9.38 -0.51
N THR A 49 -21.00 8.87 -0.13
CA THR A 49 -20.85 7.51 0.38
C THR A 49 -21.10 7.47 1.88
N SER A 50 -21.85 6.48 2.35
CA SER A 50 -22.11 6.22 3.76
C SER A 50 -21.55 4.87 4.22
N LEU A 51 -21.27 4.75 5.53
CA LEU A 51 -20.88 3.46 6.13
C LEU A 51 -21.92 2.36 5.92
N ARG A 52 -23.20 2.74 5.77
CA ARG A 52 -24.28 1.80 5.50
C ARG A 52 -24.13 1.19 4.11
N GLU A 53 -23.89 1.99 3.09
CA GLU A 53 -23.69 1.53 1.71
C GLU A 53 -22.45 0.64 1.60
N ILE A 54 -21.36 0.98 2.31
CA ILE A 54 -20.17 0.13 2.39
C ILE A 54 -20.52 -1.23 3.00
N ALA A 55 -21.29 -1.27 4.10
CA ALA A 55 -21.73 -2.53 4.72
C ALA A 55 -22.64 -3.35 3.79
N GLU A 56 -23.57 -2.70 3.10
CA GLU A 56 -24.48 -3.32 2.13
C GLU A 56 -23.71 -3.92 0.93
N ARG A 57 -22.75 -3.18 0.35
CA ARG A 57 -21.90 -3.66 -0.75
C ARG A 57 -21.02 -4.85 -0.33
N LEU A 58 -20.54 -4.87 0.91
CA LEU A 58 -19.76 -5.98 1.48
C LEU A 58 -20.60 -7.19 1.87
N GLY A 59 -21.93 -7.05 2.00
CA GLY A 59 -22.80 -8.09 2.52
C GLY A 59 -22.60 -8.37 4.03
N VAL A 60 -22.16 -7.36 4.79
CA VAL A 60 -22.00 -7.46 6.24
C VAL A 60 -23.02 -6.61 7.00
N THR A 61 -23.22 -6.93 8.28
CA THR A 61 -24.08 -6.10 9.12
C THR A 61 -23.43 -4.76 9.43
N LYS A 62 -24.24 -3.70 9.61
CA LYS A 62 -23.77 -2.39 10.06
C LYS A 62 -22.93 -2.49 11.34
N ALA A 63 -23.36 -3.33 12.29
CA ALA A 63 -22.63 -3.56 13.54
C ALA A 63 -21.23 -4.14 13.31
N ALA A 64 -21.08 -5.09 12.38
CA ALA A 64 -19.80 -5.66 12.01
C ALA A 64 -18.86 -4.61 11.39
N LEU A 65 -19.37 -3.73 10.53
CA LEU A 65 -18.57 -2.63 9.98
C LEU A 65 -18.17 -1.64 11.08
N TYR A 66 -19.10 -1.21 11.94
CA TYR A 66 -18.83 -0.29 13.05
C TYR A 66 -17.86 -0.84 14.11
N TYR A 67 -17.69 -2.15 14.16
CA TYR A 67 -16.63 -2.77 14.97
C TYR A 67 -15.23 -2.40 14.47
N HIS A 68 -15.03 -2.30 13.15
CA HIS A 68 -13.75 -1.97 12.52
C HIS A 68 -13.53 -0.46 12.36
N PHE A 69 -14.57 0.28 11.95
CA PHE A 69 -14.47 1.71 11.64
C PHE A 69 -15.68 2.46 12.19
N LYS A 70 -15.45 3.55 12.92
CA LYS A 70 -16.50 4.36 13.54
C LYS A 70 -17.04 5.42 12.59
N SER A 71 -16.25 5.84 11.61
CA SER A 71 -16.59 6.88 10.64
C SER A 71 -15.91 6.64 9.28
N LYS A 72 -16.29 7.40 8.25
CA LYS A 72 -15.60 7.41 6.95
C LYS A 72 -14.18 7.94 7.09
N GLU A 73 -14.00 8.92 7.94
CA GLU A 73 -12.71 9.55 8.26
C GLU A 73 -11.75 8.53 8.87
N ASP A 74 -12.26 7.58 9.69
CA ASP A 74 -11.45 6.49 10.24
C ASP A 74 -10.96 5.55 9.13
N ILE A 75 -11.78 5.27 8.11
CA ILE A 75 -11.37 4.48 6.96
C ILE A 75 -10.27 5.22 6.18
N VAL A 76 -10.48 6.51 5.89
CA VAL A 76 -9.49 7.33 5.18
C VAL A 76 -8.17 7.42 5.95
N ARG A 77 -8.23 7.61 7.26
CA ARG A 77 -7.05 7.63 8.12
C ARG A 77 -6.29 6.30 8.05
N SER A 78 -6.99 5.19 8.03
CA SER A 78 -6.38 3.87 7.97
C SER A 78 -5.58 3.63 6.69
N PHE A 79 -5.96 4.21 5.55
CA PHE A 79 -5.15 4.14 4.32
C PHE A 79 -3.76 4.75 4.52
N THR A 80 -3.72 5.91 5.19
CA THR A 80 -2.44 6.60 5.47
C THR A 80 -1.61 5.83 6.51
N GLU A 81 -2.25 5.29 7.55
CA GLU A 81 -1.61 4.47 8.57
C GLU A 81 -0.97 3.20 7.97
N ASP A 82 -1.70 2.50 7.10
CA ASP A 82 -1.23 1.28 6.43
C ASP A 82 -0.05 1.59 5.47
N TYR A 83 -0.13 2.71 4.75
CA TYR A 83 0.98 3.16 3.92
C TYR A 83 2.24 3.47 4.74
N PHE A 84 2.10 4.21 5.84
CA PHE A 84 3.23 4.51 6.72
C PHE A 84 3.79 3.26 7.41
N ALA A 85 2.95 2.32 7.80
CA ALA A 85 3.41 1.05 8.37
C ALA A 85 4.29 0.25 7.36
N ARG A 86 3.92 0.25 6.08
CA ARG A 86 4.74 -0.36 5.01
C ARG A 86 6.07 0.37 4.80
N MET A 87 6.05 1.71 4.83
CA MET A 87 7.27 2.52 4.76
C MET A 87 8.19 2.24 5.95
N ASP A 88 7.64 2.16 7.16
CA ASP A 88 8.41 1.85 8.37
C ASP A 88 9.00 0.44 8.32
N ALA A 89 8.26 -0.55 7.79
CA ALA A 89 8.76 -1.90 7.57
C ALA A 89 9.89 -1.93 6.52
N LEU A 90 9.78 -1.15 5.44
CA LEU A 90 10.82 -1.03 4.43
C LEU A 90 12.09 -0.40 5.01
N ILE A 91 11.95 0.65 5.82
CA ILE A 91 13.06 1.31 6.50
C ILE A 91 13.77 0.35 7.47
N ALA A 92 12.99 -0.40 8.26
CA ALA A 92 13.55 -1.41 9.17
C ALA A 92 14.34 -2.47 8.37
N TRP A 93 13.73 -3.03 7.32
CA TRP A 93 14.40 -3.99 6.45
C TRP A 93 15.69 -3.41 5.83
N GLY A 94 15.62 -2.18 5.29
CA GLY A 94 16.78 -1.55 4.65
C GLY A 94 17.96 -1.31 5.60
N ARG A 95 17.69 -0.99 6.87
CA ARG A 95 18.72 -0.83 7.90
C ARG A 95 19.45 -2.12 8.25
N ASP A 96 18.77 -3.26 8.10
CA ASP A 96 19.33 -4.59 8.37
C ASP A 96 20.15 -5.14 7.18
N GLN A 97 20.14 -4.45 6.01
CA GLN A 97 20.88 -4.91 4.84
C GLN A 97 22.32 -4.36 4.86
N PRO A 98 23.30 -5.14 4.38
CA PRO A 98 24.64 -4.62 4.14
C PRO A 98 24.59 -3.56 3.03
N PRO A 99 25.30 -2.43 3.16
CA PRO A 99 25.37 -1.41 2.11
C PRO A 99 25.96 -1.99 0.82
N SER A 100 25.17 -2.01 -0.25
CA SER A 100 25.58 -2.50 -1.57
C SER A 100 24.64 -1.97 -2.66
N ALA A 101 25.10 -1.95 -3.91
CA ALA A 101 24.25 -1.61 -5.04
C ALA A 101 23.02 -2.54 -5.13
N ARG A 102 23.17 -3.83 -4.78
CA ARG A 102 22.08 -4.79 -4.78
C ARG A 102 21.01 -4.46 -3.73
N SER A 103 21.40 -4.12 -2.50
CA SER A 103 20.44 -3.74 -1.46
C SER A 103 19.76 -2.41 -1.75
N GLY A 104 20.45 -1.47 -2.39
CA GLY A 104 19.87 -0.22 -2.90
C GLY A 104 18.80 -0.48 -3.98
N HIS A 105 19.11 -1.32 -4.97
CA HIS A 105 18.16 -1.73 -6.00
C HIS A 105 16.93 -2.41 -5.41
N GLU A 106 17.12 -3.37 -4.51
CA GLU A 106 16.01 -4.08 -3.86
C GLU A 106 15.14 -3.15 -2.99
N LEU A 107 15.76 -2.15 -2.33
CA LEU A 107 15.02 -1.14 -1.57
C LEU A 107 14.14 -0.29 -2.48
N LEU A 108 14.67 0.14 -3.64
CA LEU A 108 13.92 0.88 -4.64
C LEU A 108 12.76 0.07 -5.20
N ASP A 109 13.00 -1.19 -5.54
CA ASP A 109 11.98 -2.09 -6.07
C ASP A 109 10.82 -2.27 -5.09
N ARG A 110 11.12 -2.47 -3.81
CA ARG A 110 10.13 -2.55 -2.74
C ARG A 110 9.41 -1.22 -2.52
N TYR A 111 10.14 -0.09 -2.59
CA TYR A 111 9.53 1.24 -2.47
C TYR A 111 8.56 1.52 -3.61
N ILE A 112 8.95 1.22 -4.85
CA ILE A 112 8.10 1.34 -6.03
C ILE A 112 6.83 0.49 -5.86
N SER A 113 6.94 -0.74 -5.35
CA SER A 113 5.78 -1.59 -5.08
C SER A 113 4.81 -0.96 -4.07
N ILE A 114 5.32 -0.37 -2.98
CA ILE A 114 4.50 0.35 -1.99
C ILE A 114 3.77 1.53 -2.62
N VAL A 115 4.48 2.31 -3.43
CA VAL A 115 3.90 3.48 -4.12
C VAL A 115 2.84 3.06 -5.13
N MET A 116 3.10 2.01 -5.91
CA MET A 116 2.14 1.48 -6.89
C MET A 116 0.84 1.03 -6.24
N GLU A 117 0.94 0.22 -5.19
CA GLU A 117 -0.22 -0.29 -4.46
C GLU A 117 -1.00 0.83 -3.77
N GLY A 118 -0.30 1.88 -3.32
CA GLY A 118 -0.90 3.09 -2.73
C GLY A 118 -1.46 4.11 -3.73
N SER A 119 -1.22 3.93 -5.03
CA SER A 119 -1.52 4.96 -6.03
C SER A 119 -3.00 5.37 -6.11
N GLU A 120 -3.93 4.44 -5.95
CA GLU A 120 -5.37 4.71 -5.95
C GLU A 120 -5.80 5.52 -4.72
N VAL A 121 -5.25 5.19 -3.56
CA VAL A 121 -5.47 5.93 -2.32
C VAL A 121 -4.94 7.35 -2.45
N PHE A 122 -3.75 7.55 -3.02
CA PHE A 122 -3.19 8.88 -3.21
C PHE A 122 -4.02 9.72 -4.18
N ARG A 123 -4.46 9.16 -5.29
CA ARG A 123 -5.38 9.84 -6.22
C ARG A 123 -6.69 10.24 -5.54
N PHE A 124 -7.26 9.33 -4.75
CA PHE A 124 -8.46 9.62 -3.97
C PHE A 124 -8.24 10.79 -3.00
N LEU A 125 -7.15 10.76 -2.22
CA LEU A 125 -6.81 11.80 -1.25
C LEU A 125 -6.59 13.16 -1.93
N GLU A 126 -5.93 13.18 -3.08
CA GLU A 126 -5.66 14.39 -3.85
C GLU A 126 -6.96 15.00 -4.40
N ARG A 127 -7.82 14.20 -5.04
CA ARG A 127 -9.11 14.68 -5.56
C ARG A 127 -10.05 15.18 -4.49
N ASN A 128 -9.98 14.65 -3.28
CA ASN A 128 -10.85 15.01 -2.17
C ASN A 128 -10.18 15.91 -1.14
N GLN A 129 -9.08 16.58 -1.49
CA GLN A 129 -8.35 17.44 -0.58
C GLN A 129 -9.24 18.44 0.15
N ALA A 130 -10.14 19.12 -0.55
CA ALA A 130 -11.02 20.13 0.02
C ALA A 130 -11.98 19.56 1.08
N SER A 131 -12.49 18.34 0.86
CA SER A 131 -13.43 17.68 1.78
C SER A 131 -12.75 16.95 2.94
N LEU A 132 -11.48 16.52 2.74
CA LEU A 132 -10.74 15.72 3.73
C LEU A 132 -9.81 16.57 4.62
N HIS A 133 -9.62 17.84 4.29
CA HIS A 133 -8.63 18.68 4.96
C HIS A 133 -9.21 19.97 5.48
N GLY A 134 -9.35 20.04 6.79
CA GLY A 134 -8.92 21.26 7.47
C GLY A 134 -7.40 21.37 7.32
N SER A 135 -6.85 22.54 7.10
CA SER A 135 -5.45 22.84 6.74
C SER A 135 -4.36 22.21 7.63
N GLU A 136 -4.70 21.68 8.79
CA GLU A 136 -3.79 21.05 9.74
C GLU A 136 -3.47 19.57 9.43
N ASP A 137 -4.41 18.79 8.91
CA ASP A 137 -4.18 17.36 8.63
C ASP A 137 -3.25 17.12 7.43
N GLY A 138 -3.26 18.03 6.46
CA GLY A 138 -2.30 18.02 5.35
C GLY A 138 -0.86 18.28 5.81
N LYS A 139 -0.68 19.26 6.73
CA LYS A 139 0.62 19.56 7.33
C LYS A 139 1.13 18.36 8.15
N ARG A 140 0.28 17.77 8.98
CA ARG A 140 0.63 16.58 9.79
C ARG A 140 1.06 15.39 8.93
N ARG A 141 0.40 15.15 7.78
CA ARG A 141 0.80 14.08 6.86
C ARG A 141 2.17 14.34 6.25
N PHE A 142 2.43 15.55 5.78
CA PHE A 142 3.75 15.92 5.26
C PHE A 142 4.83 15.83 6.34
N GLU A 143 4.55 16.24 7.57
CA GLU A 143 5.43 16.10 8.72
C GLU A 143 5.75 14.64 9.04
N GLN A 144 4.80 13.73 8.87
CA GLN A 144 5.01 12.29 9.07
C GLN A 144 5.72 11.62 7.89
N PHE A 145 5.54 12.11 6.66
CA PHE A 145 6.15 11.56 5.47
C PHE A 145 7.63 11.91 5.34
N ARG A 146 7.99 13.16 5.61
CA ARG A 146 9.36 13.65 5.46
C ARG A 146 10.43 12.85 6.21
N PRO A 147 10.27 12.47 7.48
CA PRO A 147 11.26 11.67 8.18
C PRO A 147 11.50 10.30 7.54
N ARG A 148 10.47 9.68 6.98
CA ARG A 148 10.55 8.39 6.30
C ARG A 148 11.34 8.47 5.00
N VAL A 149 11.07 9.50 4.20
CA VAL A 149 11.84 9.76 2.98
C VAL A 149 13.31 10.02 3.31
N ASN A 150 13.59 10.83 4.32
CA ASN A 150 14.97 11.07 4.75
C ASN A 150 15.68 9.79 5.19
N ALA A 151 14.99 8.92 5.96
CA ALA A 151 15.55 7.63 6.35
C ALA A 151 15.86 6.71 5.16
N LEU A 152 15.01 6.68 4.13
CA LEU A 152 15.28 5.94 2.89
C LEU A 152 16.48 6.53 2.14
N ILE A 153 16.59 7.86 2.06
CA ILE A 153 17.76 8.53 1.44
C ILE A 153 19.04 8.11 2.17
N GLU A 154 19.06 8.17 3.50
CA GLU A 154 20.22 7.76 4.31
C GLU A 154 20.61 6.29 4.11
N ILE A 155 19.62 5.39 4.00
CA ILE A 155 19.88 3.97 3.74
C ILE A 155 20.49 3.77 2.34
N ILE A 156 19.98 4.48 1.34
CA ILE A 156 20.46 4.39 -0.05
C ILE A 156 21.88 4.93 -0.19
N THR A 157 22.16 6.06 0.46
CA THR A 157 23.41 6.80 0.24
C THR A 157 24.50 6.48 1.26
N GLY A 158 24.11 6.04 2.45
CA GLY A 158 25.01 5.93 3.60
C GLY A 158 25.22 7.26 4.32
N PRO A 159 25.73 7.20 5.59
CA PRO A 159 25.81 8.36 6.48
C PRO A 159 26.82 9.42 6.04
N ASP A 160 27.91 9.02 5.35
CA ASP A 160 29.01 9.90 4.95
C ASP A 160 28.93 10.32 3.47
N ALA A 161 27.81 10.11 2.83
CA ALA A 161 27.65 10.40 1.40
C ALA A 161 27.68 11.91 1.12
N PRO A 162 28.26 12.33 0.00
CA PRO A 162 28.27 13.73 -0.40
C PRO A 162 26.84 14.24 -0.67
N PRO A 163 26.58 15.56 -0.51
CA PRO A 163 25.26 16.16 -0.72
C PRO A 163 24.63 15.80 -2.09
N ARG A 164 25.46 15.65 -3.12
CA ARG A 164 25.00 15.24 -4.47
C ARG A 164 24.29 13.89 -4.44
N SER A 165 24.81 12.91 -3.71
CA SER A 165 24.19 11.59 -3.59
C SER A 165 22.84 11.65 -2.90
N HIS A 166 22.69 12.46 -1.85
CA HIS A 166 21.42 12.69 -1.18
C HIS A 166 20.37 13.30 -2.12
N VAL A 167 20.77 14.29 -2.92
CA VAL A 167 19.87 14.92 -3.92
C VAL A 167 19.45 13.91 -4.98
N ARG A 168 20.35 13.05 -5.44
CA ARG A 168 20.06 12.00 -6.44
C ARG A 168 19.10 10.96 -5.89
N ALA A 169 19.33 10.46 -4.68
CA ALA A 169 18.42 9.53 -4.02
C ALA A 169 17.03 10.15 -3.78
N ALA A 170 16.98 11.42 -3.37
CA ALA A 170 15.72 12.15 -3.25
C ALA A 170 14.99 12.28 -4.59
N ALA A 171 15.72 12.60 -5.67
CA ALA A 171 15.16 12.68 -7.02
C ALA A 171 14.62 11.33 -7.51
N ALA A 172 15.34 10.23 -7.23
CA ALA A 172 14.90 8.87 -7.56
C ALA A 172 13.60 8.50 -6.83
N LEU A 173 13.54 8.72 -5.51
CA LEU A 173 12.33 8.45 -4.72
C LEU A 173 11.15 9.32 -5.16
N PHE A 174 11.40 10.59 -5.51
CA PHE A 174 10.37 11.48 -6.01
C PHE A 174 9.88 11.06 -7.41
N ALA A 175 10.78 10.73 -8.33
CA ALA A 175 10.42 10.21 -9.64
C ALA A 175 9.58 8.93 -9.53
N ALA A 176 9.98 8.00 -8.65
CA ALA A 176 9.21 6.80 -8.38
C ALA A 176 7.79 7.11 -7.88
N SER A 177 7.65 8.08 -6.96
CA SER A 177 6.33 8.41 -6.38
C SER A 177 5.41 9.16 -7.33
N THR A 178 5.93 9.97 -8.25
CA THR A 178 5.11 10.81 -9.14
C THR A 178 4.77 10.17 -10.47
N SER A 179 5.60 9.24 -10.97
CA SER A 179 5.38 8.62 -12.29
C SER A 179 4.00 7.95 -12.42
N TRP A 180 3.49 7.36 -11.34
CA TRP A 180 2.18 6.72 -11.33
C TRP A 180 1.02 7.68 -11.53
N MET A 181 1.15 8.93 -11.10
CA MET A 181 0.10 9.94 -11.27
C MET A 181 -0.10 10.33 -12.73
N PHE A 182 0.98 10.31 -13.51
CA PHE A 182 0.94 10.80 -14.90
C PHE A 182 0.76 9.70 -15.94
N PHE A 183 1.22 8.48 -15.67
CA PHE A 183 1.32 7.44 -16.70
C PHE A 183 0.39 6.23 -16.48
N THR A 184 -0.30 6.10 -15.33
CA THR A 184 -1.28 5.04 -15.16
C THR A 184 -2.65 5.44 -15.69
N ARG A 185 -3.40 4.47 -16.21
CA ARG A 185 -4.77 4.67 -16.66
C ARG A 185 -5.66 5.10 -15.50
N ASP A 186 -6.37 6.19 -15.67
CA ASP A 186 -7.52 6.51 -14.86
C ASP A 186 -8.76 5.85 -15.44
N GLU A 187 -9.49 5.08 -14.64
CA GLU A 187 -10.76 4.46 -15.05
C GLU A 187 -11.90 5.49 -15.18
N SER A 188 -11.68 6.73 -14.75
CA SER A 188 -12.67 7.82 -14.79
C SER A 188 -13.02 8.33 -16.20
N GLY A 189 -12.32 7.87 -17.23
CA GLY A 189 -12.65 8.19 -18.64
C GLY A 189 -12.30 9.60 -19.09
N GLU A 190 -11.72 10.46 -18.24
CA GLU A 190 -11.19 11.75 -18.66
C GLU A 190 -9.98 11.55 -19.58
N ALA A 191 -9.98 12.23 -20.71
CA ALA A 191 -8.93 12.15 -21.73
C ALA A 191 -7.66 12.87 -21.21
N ASP A 192 -6.78 12.13 -20.56
CA ASP A 192 -5.43 12.58 -20.28
C ASP A 192 -4.58 12.42 -21.56
N PRO A 193 -3.92 13.49 -22.06
CA PRO A 193 -3.07 13.44 -23.24
C PRO A 193 -1.78 12.65 -23.04
N ALA A 194 -1.42 12.27 -21.82
CA ALA A 194 -0.21 11.50 -21.55
C ALA A 194 -0.29 10.06 -22.10
N PRO A 195 0.82 9.50 -22.63
CA PRO A 195 0.84 8.12 -23.09
C PRO A 195 0.57 7.19 -21.90
N LYS A 196 -0.45 6.33 -22.07
CA LYS A 196 -0.84 5.36 -21.04
C LYS A 196 0.05 4.13 -21.16
N ILE A 197 0.88 3.92 -20.15
CA ILE A 197 1.82 2.82 -20.08
C ILE A 197 1.21 1.70 -19.24
N ASP A 198 1.42 0.45 -19.63
CA ASP A 198 1.06 -0.69 -18.82
C ASP A 198 1.76 -0.63 -17.45
N ARG A 199 1.09 -1.13 -16.43
CA ARG A 199 1.56 -1.01 -15.03
C ARG A 199 2.91 -1.70 -14.80
N ASP A 200 3.10 -2.88 -15.38
CA ASP A 200 4.33 -3.65 -15.23
C ASP A 200 5.47 -3.04 -16.06
N GLU A 201 5.15 -2.50 -17.24
CA GLU A 201 6.10 -1.77 -18.07
C GLU A 201 6.54 -0.46 -17.39
N LEU A 202 5.60 0.31 -16.84
CA LEU A 202 5.92 1.53 -16.10
C LEU A 202 6.82 1.23 -14.89
N ARG A 203 6.54 0.14 -14.16
CA ARG A 203 7.38 -0.30 -13.04
C ARG A 203 8.82 -0.55 -13.48
N LYS A 204 9.03 -1.27 -14.57
CA LYS A 204 10.36 -1.54 -15.11
C LYS A 204 11.09 -0.25 -15.49
N ILE A 205 10.44 0.63 -16.24
CA ILE A 205 11.01 1.91 -16.66
C ILE A 205 11.39 2.76 -15.43
N VAL A 206 10.51 2.87 -14.44
CA VAL A 206 10.78 3.66 -13.23
C VAL A 206 11.93 3.06 -12.43
N LEU A 207 12.00 1.74 -12.32
CA LEU A 207 13.09 1.06 -11.62
C LEU A 207 14.44 1.29 -12.32
N GLU A 208 14.51 1.15 -13.64
CA GLU A 208 15.73 1.41 -14.43
C GLU A 208 16.19 2.87 -14.27
N LEU A 209 15.28 3.84 -14.42
CA LEU A 209 15.61 5.26 -14.28
C LEU A 209 16.07 5.62 -12.87
N THR A 210 15.45 5.05 -11.84
CA THR A 210 15.83 5.32 -10.46
C THR A 210 17.16 4.66 -10.09
N ASP A 211 17.44 3.48 -10.60
CA ASP A 211 18.75 2.83 -10.47
C ASP A 211 19.87 3.66 -11.15
N ASP A 212 19.65 4.15 -12.35
CA ASP A 212 20.60 5.04 -13.04
C ASP A 212 20.85 6.31 -12.21
N LEU A 213 19.81 6.89 -11.62
CA LEU A 213 19.95 8.05 -10.77
C LEU A 213 20.81 7.78 -9.53
N ILE A 214 20.73 6.60 -8.94
CA ILE A 214 21.48 6.25 -7.72
C ILE A 214 22.91 5.78 -8.04
N ASN A 215 23.08 4.95 -9.06
CA ASN A 215 24.34 4.24 -9.35
C ASN A 215 25.24 4.95 -10.37
N ASP A 216 24.79 6.07 -10.98
CA ASP A 216 25.62 6.78 -11.97
C ASP A 216 26.88 7.33 -11.29
N ALA A 217 28.02 6.68 -11.57
CA ALA A 217 29.34 7.16 -11.22
C ALA A 217 29.57 8.55 -11.83
N PRO A 218 30.34 9.45 -11.19
CA PRO A 218 30.62 10.75 -11.75
C PRO A 218 31.24 10.55 -13.14
N ARG A 219 30.57 11.04 -14.18
CA ARG A 219 31.19 11.18 -15.51
C ARG A 219 32.32 12.16 -15.33
N THR A 220 33.55 11.64 -15.30
CA THR A 220 34.79 12.40 -15.27
C THR A 220 34.97 13.20 -16.56
#